data_b5a0a9824b422a5c5dd20f2828d1b3a1
#
_entry.id   b5a0a9824b422a5c5dd20f2828d1b3a1
#
_cell.length_a   1.000
_cell.length_b   1.000
_cell.length_c   1.000
_cell.angle_alpha   90.00
_cell.angle_beta   90.00
_cell.angle_gamma   90.00
#
_symmetry.space_group_name_H-M   'P 1'
#
loop_
_entity.id
_entity.type
_entity.pdbx_description
1 polymer ?
#
loop_
_entity_poly.entity_id
_entity_poly.type
_entity_poly.pdbx_seq_one_letter_code
_entity_poly.pdbx_strand_id
1 'polypeptide(L)'
;MNSLPAGTRVWLAAGVTDMRKGFDSLAAQAQTVLGQDPFSGHVFCFRGRRGDLIKLLWWDGDGLCLFAKRLERGRFVWPRGEEGVVVLSRAQLSMLLEGIDWRMPQRTWRPEFAG
;
A
#
# COMPACT_ATOMS: atom_id res chain seq x y z
N MET A 1 6.89 9.47 3.93
CA MET A 1 5.68 8.88 4.52
C MET A 1 5.86 8.41 5.96
N ASN A 2 6.83 8.97 6.64
CA ASN A 2 7.14 8.51 8.00
C ASN A 2 6.14 8.98 9.06
N SER A 3 5.24 9.90 8.71
CA SER A 3 4.41 10.61 9.68
C SER A 3 2.92 10.50 9.36
N LEU A 4 2.46 9.33 8.97
CA LEU A 4 1.03 9.13 8.77
C LEU A 4 0.30 9.31 10.10
N PRO A 5 -0.79 10.11 10.12
CA PRO A 5 -1.57 10.28 11.34
C PRO A 5 -2.09 8.96 11.89
N ALA A 6 -2.31 8.92 13.20
CA ALA A 6 -2.97 7.78 13.82
C ALA A 6 -4.36 7.58 13.20
N GLY A 7 -4.74 6.33 12.98
CA GLY A 7 -6.01 6.00 12.33
C GLY A 7 -5.97 6.02 10.81
N THR A 8 -4.86 6.41 10.19
CA THR A 8 -4.71 6.30 8.74
C THR A 8 -4.76 4.84 8.34
N ARG A 9 -5.65 4.53 7.40
CA ARG A 9 -5.74 3.21 6.81
C ARG A 9 -4.96 3.18 5.50
N VAL A 10 -4.42 2.01 5.19
CA VAL A 10 -3.70 1.76 3.95
C VAL A 10 -4.46 0.70 3.18
N TRP A 11 -4.95 1.08 2.01
CA TRP A 11 -5.74 0.20 1.14
C TRP A 11 -4.86 -0.26 -0.01
N LEU A 12 -4.65 -1.57 -0.13
CA LEU A 12 -3.85 -2.14 -1.20
C LEU A 12 -4.75 -2.85 -2.20
N ALA A 13 -4.74 -2.36 -3.44
CA ALA A 13 -5.40 -3.04 -4.54
C ALA A 13 -4.58 -4.26 -4.96
N ALA A 14 -5.14 -5.47 -4.78
CA ALA A 14 -4.41 -6.72 -5.02
C ALA A 14 -4.17 -6.97 -6.51
N GLY A 15 -5.06 -6.52 -7.38
CA GLY A 15 -4.92 -6.69 -8.81
C GLY A 15 -3.90 -5.76 -9.43
N VAL A 16 -3.52 -6.07 -10.67
CA VAL A 16 -2.55 -5.27 -11.42
C VAL A 16 -3.17 -3.96 -11.86
N THR A 17 -2.45 -2.86 -11.62
CA THR A 17 -2.82 -1.51 -12.08
C THR A 17 -1.86 -1.07 -13.18
N ASP A 18 -2.39 -0.37 -14.18
CA ASP A 18 -1.55 0.27 -15.19
C ASP A 18 -0.73 1.39 -14.54
N MET A 19 0.58 1.20 -14.48
CA MET A 19 1.49 2.13 -13.81
C MET A 19 1.71 3.43 -14.58
N ARG A 20 1.13 3.59 -15.74
CA ARG A 20 1.13 4.87 -16.45
C ARG A 20 0.09 5.85 -15.88
N LYS A 21 -0.84 5.36 -15.09
CA LYS A 21 -1.85 6.20 -14.45
C LYS A 21 -1.22 7.18 -13.47
N GLY A 22 -1.72 8.42 -13.50
CA GLY A 22 -1.33 9.47 -12.58
C GLY A 22 -2.41 9.81 -11.57
N PHE A 23 -2.40 11.05 -11.07
CA PHE A 23 -3.26 11.48 -9.97
C PHE A 23 -4.74 11.20 -10.19
N ASP A 24 -5.30 11.69 -11.28
CA ASP A 24 -6.75 11.63 -11.49
C ASP A 24 -7.22 10.22 -11.79
N SER A 25 -6.47 9.49 -12.60
CA SER A 25 -6.81 8.11 -12.96
C SER A 25 -6.74 7.18 -11.75
N LEU A 26 -5.73 7.35 -10.89
CA LEU A 26 -5.61 6.55 -9.66
C LEU A 26 -6.66 6.94 -8.64
N ALA A 27 -7.01 8.24 -8.53
CA ALA A 27 -8.11 8.67 -7.68
C ALA A 27 -9.43 8.06 -8.13
N ALA A 28 -9.70 8.05 -9.43
CA ALA A 28 -10.88 7.40 -9.99
C ALA A 28 -10.88 5.90 -9.69
N GLN A 29 -9.73 5.24 -9.76
CA GLN A 29 -9.61 3.82 -9.45
C GLN A 29 -9.85 3.53 -7.97
N ALA A 30 -9.41 4.41 -7.06
CA ALA A 30 -9.72 4.28 -5.64
C ALA A 30 -11.23 4.29 -5.41
N GLN A 31 -11.97 5.14 -6.11
CA GLN A 31 -13.42 5.19 -6.01
C GLN A 31 -14.09 3.96 -6.62
N THR A 32 -13.71 3.58 -7.83
CA THR A 32 -14.42 2.55 -8.59
C THR A 32 -14.04 1.14 -8.21
N VAL A 33 -12.76 0.90 -7.91
CA VAL A 33 -12.25 -0.44 -7.60
C VAL A 33 -12.23 -0.69 -6.10
N LEU A 34 -11.74 0.28 -5.32
CA LEU A 34 -11.63 0.13 -3.87
C LEU A 34 -12.87 0.60 -3.12
N GLY A 35 -13.77 1.32 -3.79
CA GLY A 35 -14.98 1.85 -3.16
C GLY A 35 -14.68 2.87 -2.07
N GLN A 36 -13.56 3.59 -2.17
CA GLN A 36 -13.09 4.52 -1.16
C GLN A 36 -12.99 5.93 -1.71
N ASP A 37 -13.12 6.90 -0.82
CA ASP A 37 -12.94 8.31 -1.16
C ASP A 37 -11.44 8.63 -1.26
N PRO A 38 -10.94 9.04 -2.44
CA PRO A 38 -9.51 9.36 -2.58
C PRO A 38 -9.08 10.59 -1.78
N PHE A 39 -10.02 11.41 -1.33
CA PHE A 39 -9.74 12.60 -0.51
C PHE A 39 -9.90 12.36 0.99
N SER A 40 -9.99 11.11 1.40
CA SER A 40 -10.21 10.73 2.80
C SER A 40 -9.00 10.95 3.70
N GLY A 41 -7.82 11.10 3.13
CA GLY A 41 -6.56 11.12 3.88
C GLY A 41 -5.95 9.73 4.07
N HIS A 42 -6.65 8.69 3.70
CA HIS A 42 -6.10 7.32 3.70
C HIS A 42 -5.17 7.12 2.51
N VAL A 43 -4.30 6.12 2.62
CA VAL A 43 -3.32 5.81 1.60
C VAL A 43 -3.83 4.69 0.71
N PHE A 44 -3.69 4.86 -0.60
CA PHE A 44 -4.07 3.86 -1.60
C PHE A 44 -2.82 3.36 -2.31
N CYS A 45 -2.63 2.04 -2.31
CA CYS A 45 -1.47 1.40 -2.92
C CYS A 45 -1.89 0.63 -4.15
N PHE A 46 -1.10 0.75 -5.21
CA PHE A 46 -1.34 0.09 -6.49
C PHE A 46 -0.08 -0.63 -6.95
N ARG A 47 -0.26 -1.85 -7.45
CA ARG A 47 0.85 -2.68 -7.91
C ARG A 47 0.95 -2.69 -9.43
N GLY A 48 2.17 -2.66 -9.94
CA GLY A 48 2.44 -2.88 -11.35
C GLY A 48 2.49 -4.35 -11.72
N ARG A 49 2.41 -4.62 -13.02
CA ARG A 49 2.38 -5.98 -13.56
C ARG A 49 3.61 -6.80 -13.19
N ARG A 50 4.79 -6.18 -13.24
CA ARG A 50 6.05 -6.87 -12.94
C ARG A 50 6.27 -7.14 -11.46
N GLY A 51 5.53 -6.47 -10.60
CA GLY A 51 5.67 -6.60 -9.16
C GLY A 51 6.82 -5.82 -8.53
N ASP A 52 7.59 -5.08 -9.31
CA ASP A 52 8.73 -4.28 -8.85
C ASP A 52 8.42 -2.79 -8.72
N LEU A 53 7.23 -2.37 -9.12
CA LEU A 53 6.79 -0.96 -9.08
C LEU A 53 5.52 -0.83 -8.26
N ILE A 54 5.55 0.10 -7.32
CA ILE A 54 4.40 0.45 -6.49
C ILE A 54 4.13 1.95 -6.62
N LYS A 55 2.86 2.32 -6.62
CA LYS A 55 2.44 3.71 -6.49
C LYS A 55 1.53 3.87 -5.29
N LEU A 56 1.74 4.95 -4.56
CA LEU A 56 0.90 5.33 -3.42
C LEU A 56 0.25 6.67 -3.71
N LEU A 57 -1.04 6.78 -3.41
CA LEU A 57 -1.83 7.99 -3.58
C LEU A 57 -2.48 8.35 -2.26
N TRP A 58 -2.40 9.61 -1.83
CA TRP A 58 -3.11 10.08 -0.64
C TRP A 58 -3.37 11.58 -0.71
N TRP A 59 -4.39 12.02 -0.01
CA TRP A 59 -4.73 13.43 0.19
C TRP A 59 -4.13 13.91 1.50
N ASP A 60 -3.34 14.98 1.46
CA ASP A 60 -2.62 15.46 2.65
C ASP A 60 -3.30 16.66 3.34
N GLY A 61 -4.49 17.03 2.89
CA GLY A 61 -5.26 18.13 3.41
C GLY A 61 -5.43 19.30 2.42
N ASP A 62 -4.50 19.44 1.48
CA ASP A 62 -4.59 20.49 0.46
C ASP A 62 -4.18 20.02 -0.94
N GLY A 63 -3.69 18.79 -1.08
CA GLY A 63 -3.30 18.28 -2.37
C GLY A 63 -3.28 16.76 -2.40
N LEU A 64 -3.40 16.19 -3.60
CA LEU A 64 -3.13 14.78 -3.84
C LEU A 64 -1.63 14.57 -3.98
N CYS A 65 -1.13 13.63 -3.20
CA CYS A 65 0.28 13.24 -3.23
C CYS A 65 0.42 11.90 -3.93
N LEU A 66 1.42 11.77 -4.76
CA LEU A 66 1.72 10.54 -5.49
C LEU A 66 3.18 10.18 -5.27
N PHE A 67 3.40 8.98 -4.76
CA PHE A 67 4.72 8.42 -4.56
C PHE A 67 4.86 7.19 -5.43
N ALA A 68 6.00 7.02 -6.07
CA ALA A 68 6.31 5.83 -6.86
C ALA A 68 7.67 5.30 -6.44
N LYS A 69 7.76 3.97 -6.28
CA LYS A 69 9.03 3.31 -6.00
C LYS A 69 9.16 2.08 -6.87
N ARG A 70 10.32 1.96 -7.52
CA ARG A 70 10.70 0.78 -8.27
C ARG A 70 11.91 0.14 -7.61
N LEU A 71 11.78 -1.16 -7.29
CA LEU A 71 12.94 -1.91 -6.80
C LEU A 71 13.89 -2.18 -7.97
N GLU A 72 15.17 -1.91 -7.75
CA GLU A 72 16.20 -2.21 -8.75
C GLU A 72 16.44 -3.71 -8.88
N ARG A 73 16.17 -4.46 -7.82
CA ARG A 73 16.27 -5.91 -7.79
C ARG A 73 15.08 -6.49 -7.05
N GLY A 74 14.57 -7.62 -7.56
CA GLY A 74 13.49 -8.33 -6.92
C GLY A 74 12.14 -7.69 -7.10
N ARG A 75 11.22 -8.09 -6.25
CA ARG A 75 9.82 -7.66 -6.29
C ARG A 75 9.36 -7.35 -4.88
N PHE A 76 8.38 -6.47 -4.78
CA PHE A 76 7.64 -6.31 -3.54
C PHE A 76 6.87 -7.60 -3.23
N VAL A 77 6.55 -7.80 -1.96
CA VAL A 77 5.73 -8.93 -1.55
C VAL A 77 4.26 -8.52 -1.66
N TRP A 78 3.55 -9.15 -2.58
CA TRP A 78 2.14 -8.85 -2.83
C TRP A 78 1.24 -9.86 -2.15
N PRO A 79 -0.02 -9.49 -1.84
CA PRO A 79 -0.98 -10.45 -1.33
C PRO A 79 -1.25 -11.55 -2.35
N ARG A 80 -1.65 -12.70 -1.87
CA ARG A 80 -2.06 -13.79 -2.74
C ARG A 80 -3.41 -13.48 -3.36
N GLY A 81 -3.59 -13.93 -4.59
CA GLY A 81 -4.80 -13.65 -5.36
C GLY A 81 -4.64 -12.36 -6.16
N GLU A 82 -5.51 -12.19 -7.14
CA GLU A 82 -5.46 -11.05 -8.06
C GLU A 82 -6.62 -10.09 -7.86
N GLU A 83 -7.55 -10.43 -6.98
CA GLU A 83 -8.74 -9.65 -6.75
C GLU A 83 -8.84 -9.20 -5.30
N GLY A 84 -9.56 -8.10 -5.13
CA GLY A 84 -9.88 -7.61 -3.83
C GLY A 84 -8.98 -6.51 -3.33
N VAL A 85 -9.18 -6.22 -2.07
CA VAL A 85 -8.53 -5.11 -1.39
C VAL A 85 -7.99 -5.65 -0.07
N VAL A 86 -6.75 -5.31 0.24
CA VAL A 86 -6.13 -5.67 1.50
C VAL A 86 -5.89 -4.40 2.30
N VAL A 87 -6.26 -4.43 3.57
CA VAL A 87 -6.00 -3.31 4.48
C VAL A 87 -4.70 -3.59 5.22
N LEU A 88 -3.76 -2.66 5.13
CA LEU A 88 -2.47 -2.76 5.78
C LEU A 88 -2.40 -1.82 6.98
N SER A 89 -1.68 -2.21 8.01
CA SER A 89 -1.25 -1.28 9.03
C SER A 89 -0.13 -0.39 8.51
N ARG A 90 0.17 0.68 9.23
CA ARG A 90 1.31 1.55 8.89
C ARG A 90 2.62 0.78 8.91
N ALA A 91 2.80 -0.13 9.87
CA ALA A 91 3.99 -0.96 9.96
C ALA A 91 4.09 -1.92 8.76
N GLN A 92 2.97 -2.52 8.34
CA GLN A 92 2.95 -3.38 7.16
C GLN A 92 3.28 -2.59 5.89
N LEU A 93 2.79 -1.37 5.76
CA LEU A 93 3.16 -0.51 4.63
C LEU A 93 4.67 -0.27 4.59
N SER A 94 5.27 0.03 5.73
CA SER A 94 6.73 0.23 5.80
C SER A 94 7.48 -1.01 5.35
N MET A 95 7.06 -2.19 5.80
CA MET A 95 7.66 -3.45 5.36
C MET A 95 7.48 -3.68 3.86
N LEU A 96 6.28 -3.43 3.34
CA LEU A 96 5.99 -3.57 1.91
C LEU A 96 6.95 -2.69 1.09
N LEU A 97 7.12 -1.43 1.48
CA LEU A 97 7.96 -0.48 0.76
C LEU A 97 9.44 -0.84 0.80
N GLU A 98 9.88 -1.58 1.81
CA GLU A 98 11.26 -2.06 1.93
C GLU A 98 11.50 -3.42 1.26
N GLY A 99 10.45 -4.02 0.69
CA GLY A 99 10.55 -5.33 0.09
C GLY A 99 10.60 -6.47 1.11
N ILE A 100 10.14 -6.21 2.32
CA ILE A 100 10.09 -7.19 3.40
C ILE A 100 8.70 -7.85 3.43
N ASP A 101 8.67 -9.14 3.76
CA ASP A 101 7.39 -9.84 3.85
C ASP A 101 6.58 -9.33 5.04
N TRP A 102 5.51 -8.61 4.73
CA TRP A 102 4.61 -8.00 5.69
C TRP A 102 3.43 -8.91 6.06
N ARG A 103 3.26 -10.01 5.35
CA ARG A 103 2.08 -10.87 5.49
C ARG A 103 2.08 -11.64 6.79
N MET A 104 3.27 -12.02 7.28
CA MET A 104 3.43 -12.77 8.51
C MET A 104 4.56 -12.19 9.36
N PRO A 105 4.35 -10.98 9.91
CA PRO A 105 5.40 -10.37 10.73
C PRO A 105 5.64 -11.18 11.99
N GLN A 106 6.90 -11.42 12.33
CA GLN A 106 7.28 -12.12 13.53
C GLN A 106 7.59 -11.14 14.64
N ARG A 107 7.11 -11.47 15.84
CA ARG A 107 7.45 -10.71 17.04
C ARG A 107 8.80 -11.16 17.57
N THR A 108 9.57 -10.22 18.08
CA THR A 108 10.88 -10.50 18.68
C THR A 108 10.74 -11.10 20.08
N TRP A 109 9.56 -10.99 20.69
CA TRP A 109 9.29 -11.50 22.01
C TRP A 109 7.97 -12.29 22.00
N ARG A 110 7.98 -13.44 22.69
CA ARG A 110 6.82 -14.31 22.80
C ARG A 110 6.50 -14.58 24.27
N PRO A 111 5.32 -14.18 24.74
CA PRO A 111 4.97 -14.38 26.14
C PRO A 111 4.98 -15.83 26.62
N GLU A 112 4.58 -16.76 25.77
CA GLU A 112 4.51 -18.17 26.10
C GLU A 112 5.86 -18.80 26.39
N PHE A 113 6.94 -18.15 26.02
CA PHE A 113 8.29 -18.62 26.29
C PHE A 113 9.00 -17.81 27.37
N ALA A 114 8.31 -16.88 27.99
CA ALA A 114 8.87 -16.07 29.05
C ALA A 114 8.94 -16.81 30.40
N GLY A 115 8.32 -17.96 30.46
CA GLY A 115 8.35 -18.77 31.67
C GLY A 115 9.30 -19.91 31.59
#